data_780cfb0ab15f2a4f3b4c128cde872708
#
_entry.id   780cfb0ab15f2a4f3b4c128cde872708
#
_cell.length_a   1.000
_cell.length_b   1.000
_cell.length_c   1.000
_cell.angle_alpha   90.00
_cell.angle_beta   90.00
_cell.angle_gamma   90.00
#
_symmetry.space_group_name_H-M   'P 1'
#
loop_
_entity.id
_entity.type
_entity.pdbx_description
1 polymer ?
#
loop_
_entity_poly.entity_id
_entity_poly.type
_entity_poly.pdbx_seq_one_letter_code
_entity_poly.pdbx_strand_id
1 'polypeptide(L)'
;MRDVAIVGFAQRQLQGFDGSPMCAELLVPIFSEIYEQTGWTKADVGFWCSGSSDYLAGRAFSFVSAIDTIGVLPPVNESHVEMDAAWALYEAWLKIQTGDVDTAVAFGFGKSSAGQLRRTLAMQLDPYTMTPLWPDTVSLAALQARAGLDAGLWDEKEMAAVVSRSMADAESNPNAVRSGAREVAELLAKPMFSDPLRKHDCAPVTDGAVALVLVAGDKAKEIRENPAWITGFAHNTDGLQLGTRDLTISSSAERAAQAAGGTDGVEVAELHAPFSHQELILRAALGLGDDVSINPSGGALSGNPMFAGGAIRFGEAASRIWDGSASKVLGHATSGPALQQNLVCVMEANR
;
A
#
# COMPACT_ATOMS: atom_id res chain seq x y z
N MET A 1 21.21 14.24 2.05
CA MET A 1 19.87 13.90 1.51
C MET A 1 19.10 15.18 1.40
N ARG A 2 18.34 15.41 0.31
CA ARG A 2 17.47 16.61 0.20
C ARG A 2 16.25 16.37 1.09
N ASP A 3 15.75 17.42 1.74
CA ASP A 3 14.50 17.38 2.46
C ASP A 3 13.35 17.25 1.46
N VAL A 4 12.52 16.24 1.58
CA VAL A 4 11.36 15.99 0.72
C VAL A 4 10.17 15.67 1.60
N ALA A 5 9.01 16.24 1.28
CA ALA A 5 7.78 15.96 2.01
C ALA A 5 6.65 15.48 1.09
N ILE A 6 5.75 14.68 1.64
CA ILE A 6 4.44 14.42 1.06
C ILE A 6 3.52 15.57 1.48
N VAL A 7 2.92 16.24 0.49
CA VAL A 7 2.09 17.44 0.70
C VAL A 7 0.66 17.29 0.16
N GLY A 8 0.40 16.28 -0.64
CA GLY A 8 -0.93 16.01 -1.20
C GLY A 8 -1.19 14.52 -1.30
N PHE A 9 -2.43 14.11 -1.10
CA PHE A 9 -2.89 12.74 -1.19
C PHE A 9 -4.37 12.70 -1.59
N ALA A 10 -4.66 11.91 -2.60
CA ALA A 10 -6.03 11.61 -3.00
C ALA A 10 -6.16 10.12 -3.30
N GLN A 11 -7.29 9.54 -2.97
CA GLN A 11 -7.61 8.15 -3.22
C GLN A 11 -9.08 7.95 -3.57
N ARG A 12 -9.35 6.86 -4.28
CA ARG A 12 -10.70 6.32 -4.46
C ARG A 12 -10.65 4.81 -4.41
N GLN A 13 -11.62 4.23 -3.71
CA GLN A 13 -11.81 2.80 -3.64
C GLN A 13 -13.27 2.47 -3.98
N LEU A 14 -13.47 1.48 -4.83
CA LEU A 14 -14.77 1.03 -5.30
C LEU A 14 -15.00 -0.43 -4.92
N GLN A 15 -16.19 -0.73 -4.44
CA GLN A 15 -16.57 -2.08 -4.07
C GLN A 15 -16.89 -2.92 -5.30
N GLY A 16 -16.04 -3.93 -5.57
CA GLY A 16 -16.31 -4.92 -6.60
C GLY A 16 -16.34 -4.36 -8.02
N PHE A 17 -16.86 -5.20 -8.93
CA PHE A 17 -17.07 -4.84 -10.32
C PHE A 17 -18.37 -4.05 -10.49
N ASP A 18 -18.24 -2.75 -10.63
CA ASP A 18 -19.36 -1.87 -11.01
C ASP A 18 -19.00 -1.15 -12.31
N GLY A 19 -19.51 -1.66 -13.41
CA GLY A 19 -19.32 -1.09 -14.74
C GLY A 19 -17.90 -1.14 -15.31
N SER A 20 -16.94 -1.78 -14.64
CA SER A 20 -15.53 -1.86 -15.06
C SER A 20 -14.94 -0.52 -15.48
N PRO A 21 -14.76 0.45 -14.56
CA PRO A 21 -14.33 1.80 -14.90
C PRO A 21 -13.00 1.78 -15.69
N MET A 22 -12.87 2.70 -16.63
CA MET A 22 -11.61 2.94 -17.33
C MET A 22 -10.59 3.58 -16.36
N CYS A 23 -9.30 3.43 -16.62
CA CYS A 23 -8.29 4.08 -15.79
C CYS A 23 -8.51 5.60 -15.67
N ALA A 24 -8.99 6.25 -16.74
CA ALA A 24 -9.31 7.66 -16.73
C ALA A 24 -10.43 8.03 -15.73
N GLU A 25 -11.46 7.18 -15.62
CA GLU A 25 -12.55 7.41 -14.68
C GLU A 25 -12.12 7.26 -13.21
N LEU A 26 -11.06 6.48 -12.97
CA LEU A 26 -10.43 6.36 -11.66
C LEU A 26 -9.46 7.52 -11.37
N LEU A 27 -8.64 7.93 -12.36
CA LEU A 27 -7.53 8.86 -12.18
C LEU A 27 -7.94 10.33 -12.27
N VAL A 28 -8.83 10.72 -13.19
CA VAL A 28 -9.24 12.14 -13.35
C VAL A 28 -9.74 12.75 -12.05
N PRO A 29 -10.63 12.09 -11.27
CA PRO A 29 -11.11 12.68 -10.02
C PRO A 29 -9.99 12.89 -8.98
N ILE A 30 -9.04 11.96 -8.87
CA ILE A 30 -7.94 12.10 -7.90
C ILE A 30 -6.91 13.15 -8.34
N PHE A 31 -6.67 13.32 -9.65
CA PHE A 31 -5.83 14.42 -10.13
C PHE A 31 -6.48 15.78 -9.90
N SER A 32 -7.79 15.90 -10.11
CA SER A 32 -8.52 17.12 -9.76
C SER A 32 -8.38 17.44 -8.28
N GLU A 33 -8.55 16.43 -7.42
CA GLU A 33 -8.45 16.61 -5.97
C GLU A 33 -7.04 17.03 -5.52
N ILE A 34 -5.94 16.45 -6.04
CA ILE A 34 -4.60 16.91 -5.70
C ILE A 34 -4.30 18.32 -6.21
N TYR A 35 -4.85 18.72 -7.36
CA TYR A 35 -4.73 20.11 -7.83
C TYR A 35 -5.48 21.09 -6.92
N GLU A 36 -6.65 20.71 -6.43
CA GLU A 36 -7.39 21.51 -5.44
C GLU A 36 -6.63 21.62 -4.11
N GLN A 37 -6.04 20.51 -3.62
CA GLN A 37 -5.26 20.49 -2.37
C GLN A 37 -4.00 21.33 -2.45
N THR A 38 -3.33 21.38 -3.59
CA THR A 38 -2.03 22.03 -3.77
C THR A 38 -2.09 23.42 -4.38
N GLY A 39 -3.21 23.76 -5.01
CA GLY A 39 -3.34 24.96 -5.84
C GLY A 39 -2.53 24.87 -7.15
N TRP A 40 -2.08 23.68 -7.53
CA TRP A 40 -1.24 23.45 -8.70
C TRP A 40 -2.03 23.21 -9.98
N THR A 41 -1.27 23.32 -11.06
CA THR A 41 -1.64 22.83 -12.38
C THR A 41 -0.64 21.75 -12.80
N LYS A 42 -0.89 21.08 -13.91
CA LYS A 42 0.05 20.13 -14.49
C LYS A 42 1.46 20.69 -14.70
N ALA A 43 1.59 21.99 -14.99
CA ALA A 43 2.87 22.65 -15.24
C ALA A 43 3.75 22.75 -13.98
N ASP A 44 3.17 22.65 -12.80
CA ASP A 44 3.88 22.72 -11.52
C ASP A 44 4.54 21.39 -11.12
N VAL A 45 4.20 20.30 -11.85
CA VAL A 45 4.71 18.94 -11.60
C VAL A 45 5.93 18.68 -12.51
N GLY A 46 7.10 18.59 -11.88
CA GLY A 46 8.36 18.35 -12.59
C GLY A 46 8.53 16.90 -13.07
N PHE A 47 7.89 15.94 -12.39
CA PHE A 47 7.98 14.51 -12.73
C PHE A 47 6.71 13.75 -12.32
N TRP A 48 6.27 12.86 -13.20
CA TRP A 48 5.17 11.94 -12.96
C TRP A 48 5.69 10.50 -12.91
N CYS A 49 5.28 9.72 -11.93
CA CYS A 49 5.62 8.30 -11.89
C CYS A 49 4.36 7.48 -11.62
N SER A 50 4.08 6.53 -12.49
CA SER A 50 2.91 5.67 -12.37
C SER A 50 3.26 4.25 -11.93
N GLY A 51 2.37 3.63 -11.15
CA GLY A 51 2.40 2.21 -10.82
C GLY A 51 1.14 1.51 -11.31
N SER A 52 1.29 0.43 -12.07
CA SER A 52 0.18 -0.40 -12.54
C SER A 52 0.67 -1.76 -13.00
N SER A 53 -0.22 -2.60 -13.50
CA SER A 53 0.13 -3.85 -14.16
C SER A 53 -0.70 -4.06 -15.41
N ASP A 54 -0.04 -4.40 -16.50
CA ASP A 54 -0.66 -4.71 -17.79
C ASP A 54 -1.64 -5.89 -17.65
N TYR A 55 -1.24 -6.94 -16.93
CA TYR A 55 -2.09 -8.12 -16.73
C TYR A 55 -3.40 -7.80 -15.99
N LEU A 56 -3.34 -6.95 -14.97
CA LEU A 56 -4.51 -6.60 -14.16
C LEU A 56 -5.30 -5.43 -14.73
N ALA A 57 -4.67 -4.57 -15.54
CA ALA A 57 -5.36 -3.58 -16.33
C ALA A 57 -6.07 -4.17 -17.56
N GLY A 58 -5.72 -5.40 -17.93
CA GLY A 58 -6.32 -6.13 -19.04
C GLY A 58 -5.89 -5.65 -20.42
N ARG A 59 -4.78 -4.93 -20.52
CA ARG A 59 -4.20 -4.42 -21.78
C ARG A 59 -2.71 -4.18 -21.66
N ALA A 60 -1.98 -4.41 -22.76
CA ALA A 60 -0.58 -4.06 -22.84
C ALA A 60 -0.38 -2.54 -22.77
N PHE A 61 0.74 -2.12 -22.18
CA PHE A 61 1.11 -0.72 -22.03
C PHE A 61 0.02 0.09 -21.30
N SER A 62 -0.45 -0.41 -20.18
CA SER A 62 -1.52 0.20 -19.38
C SER A 62 -1.23 1.66 -18.99
N PHE A 63 0.05 2.00 -18.77
CA PHE A 63 0.51 3.33 -18.46
C PHE A 63 0.19 4.37 -19.55
N VAL A 64 0.13 4.00 -20.84
CA VAL A 64 -0.21 4.92 -21.94
C VAL A 64 -1.59 5.56 -21.71
N SER A 65 -2.57 4.76 -21.28
CA SER A 65 -3.90 5.31 -20.94
C SER A 65 -3.86 6.23 -19.71
N ALA A 66 -2.95 5.98 -18.77
CA ALA A 66 -2.76 6.82 -17.61
C ALA A 66 -2.13 8.18 -17.98
N ILE A 67 -1.17 8.19 -18.92
CA ILE A 67 -0.59 9.43 -19.46
C ILE A 67 -1.64 10.32 -20.13
N ASP A 68 -2.55 9.73 -20.90
CA ASP A 68 -3.67 10.46 -21.52
C ASP A 68 -4.53 11.18 -20.46
N THR A 69 -4.63 10.60 -19.26
CA THR A 69 -5.39 11.18 -18.14
C THR A 69 -4.72 12.42 -17.55
N ILE A 70 -3.39 12.45 -17.53
CA ILE A 70 -2.61 13.64 -17.15
C ILE A 70 -2.77 14.73 -18.21
N GLY A 71 -2.97 14.33 -19.47
CA GLY A 71 -3.00 15.19 -20.65
C GLY A 71 -1.60 15.36 -21.25
N VAL A 72 -1.47 15.04 -22.52
CA VAL A 72 -0.19 14.99 -23.24
C VAL A 72 0.39 16.36 -23.64
N LEU A 73 -0.41 17.41 -23.59
CA LEU A 73 0.02 18.76 -23.98
C LEU A 73 -0.15 19.76 -22.80
N PRO A 74 0.91 20.51 -22.45
CA PRO A 74 2.30 20.37 -22.90
C PRO A 74 2.88 19.00 -22.48
N PRO A 75 3.99 18.54 -23.12
CA PRO A 75 4.63 17.28 -22.77
C PRO A 75 4.99 17.19 -21.29
N VAL A 76 4.94 16.00 -20.71
CA VAL A 76 5.30 15.72 -19.32
C VAL A 76 6.57 14.88 -19.27
N ASN A 77 7.32 15.06 -18.18
CA ASN A 77 8.42 14.17 -17.79
C ASN A 77 7.81 13.04 -16.96
N GLU A 78 7.86 11.80 -17.45
CA GLU A 78 7.18 10.69 -16.79
C GLU A 78 8.01 9.40 -16.82
N SER A 79 7.67 8.48 -15.93
CA SER A 79 8.16 7.11 -15.87
C SER A 79 7.09 6.18 -15.32
N HIS A 80 7.34 4.88 -15.43
CA HIS A 80 6.40 3.84 -15.02
C HIS A 80 7.11 2.68 -14.31
N VAL A 81 6.45 2.12 -13.30
CA VAL A 81 6.85 0.87 -12.66
C VAL A 81 5.72 -0.16 -12.78
N GLU A 82 6.06 -1.40 -13.17
CA GLU A 82 5.13 -2.53 -13.20
C GLU A 82 4.98 -3.09 -11.76
N MET A 83 4.54 -2.23 -10.84
CA MET A 83 4.37 -2.49 -9.40
C MET A 83 3.33 -1.56 -8.80
N ASP A 84 3.10 -1.68 -7.48
CA ASP A 84 2.25 -0.75 -6.73
C ASP A 84 2.81 0.69 -6.79
N ALA A 85 1.93 1.68 -6.80
CA ALA A 85 2.28 3.10 -6.76
C ALA A 85 3.20 3.49 -5.59
N ALA A 86 3.32 2.65 -4.56
CA ALA A 86 4.31 2.83 -3.50
C ALA A 86 5.75 2.82 -4.04
N TRP A 87 6.05 1.94 -5.00
CA TRP A 87 7.36 1.93 -5.68
C TRP A 87 7.50 3.10 -6.65
N ALA A 88 6.41 3.53 -7.30
CA ALA A 88 6.42 4.77 -8.07
C ALA A 88 6.71 5.99 -7.19
N LEU A 89 6.21 6.01 -5.94
CA LEU A 89 6.54 7.05 -4.96
C LEU A 89 8.03 7.03 -4.59
N TYR A 90 8.60 5.83 -4.41
CA TYR A 90 10.03 5.66 -4.14
C TYR A 90 10.89 6.17 -5.31
N GLU A 91 10.55 5.83 -6.55
CA GLU A 91 11.24 6.34 -7.74
C GLU A 91 11.11 7.87 -7.89
N ALA A 92 9.93 8.42 -7.62
CA ALA A 92 9.71 9.86 -7.63
C ALA A 92 10.54 10.57 -6.54
N TRP A 93 10.64 9.98 -5.35
CA TRP A 93 11.51 10.47 -4.28
C TRP A 93 12.99 10.44 -4.68
N LEU A 94 13.47 9.33 -5.27
CA LEU A 94 14.84 9.22 -5.79
C LEU A 94 15.12 10.30 -6.85
N LYS A 95 14.17 10.54 -7.75
CA LYS A 95 14.29 11.57 -8.79
C LYS A 95 14.48 12.98 -8.18
N ILE A 96 13.79 13.27 -7.08
CA ILE A 96 13.98 14.51 -6.33
C ILE A 96 15.34 14.50 -5.60
N GLN A 97 15.75 13.37 -5.02
CA GLN A 97 17.05 13.26 -4.32
C GLN A 97 18.24 13.52 -5.25
N THR A 98 18.16 13.14 -6.53
CA THR A 98 19.21 13.44 -7.51
C THR A 98 19.30 14.92 -7.91
N GLY A 99 18.27 15.71 -7.57
CA GLY A 99 18.18 17.13 -7.94
C GLY A 99 17.68 17.39 -9.35
N ASP A 100 17.21 16.36 -10.06
CA ASP A 100 16.68 16.51 -11.41
C ASP A 100 15.38 17.32 -11.43
N VAL A 101 14.56 17.16 -10.38
CA VAL A 101 13.29 17.87 -10.20
C VAL A 101 13.10 18.24 -8.74
N ASP A 102 12.21 19.21 -8.46
CA ASP A 102 11.84 19.63 -7.11
C ASP A 102 10.43 19.17 -6.71
N THR A 103 9.64 18.75 -7.68
CA THR A 103 8.23 18.39 -7.50
C THR A 103 7.92 17.11 -8.28
N ALA A 104 7.14 16.23 -7.69
CA ALA A 104 6.71 15.03 -8.38
C ALA A 104 5.30 14.60 -7.93
N VAL A 105 4.61 13.87 -8.80
CA VAL A 105 3.38 13.14 -8.47
C VAL A 105 3.61 11.66 -8.76
N ALA A 106 3.45 10.85 -7.71
CA ALA A 106 3.36 9.39 -7.86
C ALA A 106 1.89 8.98 -7.80
N PHE A 107 1.49 8.09 -8.70
CA PHE A 107 0.11 7.65 -8.78
C PHE A 107 0.00 6.20 -9.24
N GLY A 108 -1.14 5.58 -9.00
CA GLY A 108 -1.42 4.25 -9.50
C GLY A 108 -2.89 3.91 -9.46
N PHE A 109 -3.23 2.87 -10.17
CA PHE A 109 -4.59 2.38 -10.25
C PHE A 109 -4.63 0.86 -10.40
N GLY A 110 -5.73 0.27 -9.93
CA GLY A 110 -6.03 -1.13 -10.12
C GLY A 110 -7.50 -1.36 -10.38
N LYS A 111 -7.78 -2.31 -11.27
CA LYS A 111 -9.14 -2.72 -11.64
C LYS A 111 -9.26 -4.25 -11.72
N SER A 112 -8.82 -4.89 -10.66
CA SER A 112 -8.70 -6.35 -10.58
C SER A 112 -10.05 -7.08 -10.44
N SER A 113 -11.11 -6.37 -10.05
CA SER A 113 -12.43 -7.00 -9.81
C SER A 113 -13.05 -7.57 -11.09
N ALA A 114 -12.71 -7.00 -12.24
CA ALA A 114 -13.20 -7.45 -13.55
C ALA A 114 -12.51 -8.71 -14.08
N GLY A 115 -11.36 -9.07 -13.52
CA GLY A 115 -10.50 -10.15 -14.02
C GLY A 115 -10.48 -11.39 -13.13
N GLN A 116 -9.60 -12.30 -13.50
CA GLN A 116 -9.30 -13.51 -12.74
C GLN A 116 -8.04 -13.30 -11.88
N LEU A 117 -8.12 -12.37 -10.89
CA LEU A 117 -7.00 -11.94 -10.06
C LEU A 117 -6.18 -13.13 -9.52
N ARG A 118 -6.84 -14.13 -8.94
CA ARG A 118 -6.16 -15.31 -8.35
C ARG A 118 -5.33 -16.07 -9.39
N ARG A 119 -5.86 -16.22 -10.62
CA ARG A 119 -5.15 -16.87 -11.73
C ARG A 119 -3.96 -16.02 -12.21
N THR A 120 -4.15 -14.71 -12.36
CA THR A 120 -3.09 -13.79 -12.78
C THR A 120 -1.93 -13.81 -11.80
N LEU A 121 -2.24 -13.75 -10.49
CA LEU A 121 -1.19 -13.76 -9.46
C LEU A 121 -0.46 -15.12 -9.35
N ALA A 122 -1.08 -16.22 -9.72
CA ALA A 122 -0.38 -17.51 -9.78
C ALA A 122 0.70 -17.55 -10.87
N MET A 123 0.56 -16.77 -11.95
CA MET A 123 1.55 -16.72 -13.03
C MET A 123 2.87 -16.01 -12.64
N GLN A 124 2.89 -15.21 -11.56
CA GLN A 124 4.11 -14.58 -11.06
C GLN A 124 5.02 -15.54 -10.27
N LEU A 125 4.52 -16.73 -9.91
CA LEU A 125 5.25 -17.72 -9.13
C LEU A 125 6.37 -18.36 -9.95
N ASP A 126 7.32 -18.98 -9.26
CA ASP A 126 8.41 -19.73 -9.90
C ASP A 126 7.85 -20.75 -10.90
N PRO A 127 8.25 -20.68 -12.18
CA PRO A 127 7.63 -21.49 -13.24
C PRO A 127 7.99 -22.98 -13.16
N TYR A 128 9.02 -23.35 -12.42
CA TYR A 128 9.52 -24.72 -12.35
C TYR A 128 9.01 -25.48 -11.13
N THR A 129 8.87 -24.78 -10.00
CA THR A 129 8.56 -25.44 -8.71
C THR A 129 7.15 -25.13 -8.21
N MET A 130 6.65 -23.91 -8.41
CA MET A 130 5.39 -23.45 -7.82
C MET A 130 4.25 -23.36 -8.83
N THR A 131 4.48 -22.77 -10.00
CA THR A 131 3.44 -22.61 -11.02
C THR A 131 2.82 -23.93 -11.46
N PRO A 132 3.56 -25.06 -11.59
CA PRO A 132 2.95 -26.36 -11.91
C PRO A 132 1.90 -26.85 -10.91
N LEU A 133 2.01 -26.43 -9.64
CA LEU A 133 1.02 -26.73 -8.59
C LEU A 133 -0.17 -25.77 -8.63
N TRP A 134 -0.03 -24.65 -9.32
CA TRP A 134 -1.02 -23.61 -9.50
C TRP A 134 -1.69 -23.11 -8.21
N PRO A 135 -0.93 -22.85 -7.11
CA PRO A 135 -1.50 -22.36 -5.89
C PRO A 135 -1.94 -20.90 -6.07
N ASP A 136 -3.13 -20.56 -5.61
CA ASP A 136 -3.56 -19.18 -5.61
C ASP A 136 -3.03 -18.40 -4.38
N THR A 137 -3.16 -17.08 -4.43
CA THR A 137 -2.67 -16.17 -3.40
C THR A 137 -3.26 -16.47 -2.02
N VAL A 138 -4.53 -16.85 -1.94
CA VAL A 138 -5.19 -17.17 -0.65
C VAL A 138 -4.64 -18.48 -0.08
N SER A 139 -4.41 -19.50 -0.93
CA SER A 139 -3.80 -20.77 -0.51
C SER A 139 -2.37 -20.56 -0.01
N LEU A 140 -1.58 -19.69 -0.67
CA LEU A 140 -0.23 -19.34 -0.20
C LEU A 140 -0.25 -18.59 1.14
N ALA A 141 -1.18 -17.65 1.29
CA ALA A 141 -1.38 -16.95 2.56
C ALA A 141 -1.86 -17.91 3.67
N ALA A 142 -2.69 -18.90 3.33
CA ALA A 142 -3.13 -19.92 4.28
C ALA A 142 -1.96 -20.80 4.76
N LEU A 143 -1.04 -21.18 3.86
CA LEU A 143 0.21 -21.87 4.25
C LEU A 143 1.05 -21.02 5.20
N GLN A 144 1.19 -19.72 4.92
CA GLN A 144 1.90 -18.78 5.81
C GLN A 144 1.22 -18.70 7.19
N ALA A 145 -0.10 -18.55 7.21
CA ALA A 145 -0.87 -18.50 8.46
C ALA A 145 -0.75 -19.80 9.26
N ARG A 146 -0.84 -20.95 8.59
CA ARG A 146 -0.71 -22.27 9.22
C ARG A 146 0.67 -22.46 9.85
N ALA A 147 1.73 -22.05 9.15
CA ALA A 147 3.10 -22.15 9.68
C ALA A 147 3.25 -21.41 11.01
N GLY A 148 2.70 -20.21 11.15
CA GLY A 148 2.77 -19.46 12.40
C GLY A 148 1.87 -20.01 13.51
N LEU A 149 0.68 -20.53 13.18
CA LEU A 149 -0.20 -21.22 14.13
C LEU A 149 0.48 -22.48 14.67
N ASP A 150 1.08 -23.31 13.82
CA ASP A 150 1.77 -24.54 14.20
C ASP A 150 3.04 -24.25 15.03
N ALA A 151 3.68 -23.10 14.78
CA ALA A 151 4.81 -22.61 15.58
C ALA A 151 4.38 -21.93 16.90
N GLY A 152 3.08 -21.70 17.11
CA GLY A 152 2.57 -21.04 18.32
C GLY A 152 2.92 -19.55 18.41
N LEU A 153 3.17 -18.89 17.27
CA LEU A 153 3.53 -17.46 17.21
C LEU A 153 2.31 -16.55 17.29
N TRP A 154 1.15 -17.04 16.90
CA TRP A 154 -0.16 -16.41 17.06
C TRP A 154 -1.25 -17.47 17.10
N ASP A 155 -2.46 -17.08 17.46
CA ASP A 155 -3.64 -17.92 17.41
C ASP A 155 -4.75 -17.33 16.52
N GLU A 156 -5.83 -18.08 16.30
CA GLU A 156 -6.96 -17.63 15.50
C GLU A 156 -7.70 -16.43 16.12
N LYS A 157 -7.63 -16.25 17.44
CA LYS A 157 -8.26 -15.09 18.12
C LYS A 157 -7.49 -13.82 17.81
N GLU A 158 -6.16 -13.88 17.79
CA GLU A 158 -5.30 -12.74 17.45
C GLU A 158 -5.54 -12.31 16.00
N MET A 159 -5.64 -13.27 15.07
CA MET A 159 -6.02 -12.97 13.67
C MET A 159 -7.41 -12.32 13.59
N ALA A 160 -8.39 -12.84 14.30
CA ALA A 160 -9.75 -12.28 14.34
C ALA A 160 -9.77 -10.90 15.03
N ALA A 161 -8.92 -10.66 16.03
CA ALA A 161 -8.80 -9.37 16.70
C ALA A 161 -8.26 -8.30 15.74
N VAL A 162 -7.28 -8.63 14.87
CA VAL A 162 -6.82 -7.76 13.79
C VAL A 162 -8.00 -7.35 12.90
N VAL A 163 -8.82 -8.31 12.46
CA VAL A 163 -10.00 -8.04 11.62
C VAL A 163 -11.02 -7.17 12.34
N SER A 164 -11.34 -7.49 13.60
CA SER A 164 -12.30 -6.74 14.43
C SER A 164 -11.91 -5.28 14.56
N ARG A 165 -10.64 -5.01 14.91
CA ARG A 165 -10.09 -3.66 15.01
C ARG A 165 -10.12 -2.95 13.66
N SER A 166 -9.59 -3.57 12.59
CA SER A 166 -9.58 -3.00 11.25
C SER A 166 -10.97 -2.57 10.77
N MET A 167 -12.00 -3.38 11.02
CA MET A 167 -13.37 -3.07 10.66
C MET A 167 -13.96 -1.91 11.48
N ALA A 168 -13.63 -1.82 12.77
CA ALA A 168 -14.06 -0.72 13.64
C ALA A 168 -13.39 0.60 13.22
N ASP A 169 -12.06 0.60 13.04
CA ASP A 169 -11.29 1.77 12.64
C ASP A 169 -11.73 2.32 11.28
N ALA A 170 -12.10 1.42 10.36
CA ALA A 170 -12.60 1.77 9.03
C ALA A 170 -13.94 2.54 9.03
N GLU A 171 -14.69 2.59 10.13
CA GLU A 171 -15.96 3.33 10.19
C GLU A 171 -15.79 4.82 9.95
N SER A 172 -14.63 5.38 10.32
CA SER A 172 -14.31 6.79 10.11
C SER A 172 -13.73 7.09 8.72
N ASN A 173 -13.38 6.07 7.93
CA ASN A 173 -12.76 6.24 6.62
C ASN A 173 -13.79 6.19 5.49
N PRO A 174 -14.07 7.32 4.79
CA PRO A 174 -15.06 7.38 3.72
C PRO A 174 -14.69 6.54 2.49
N ASN A 175 -13.41 6.14 2.35
CA ASN A 175 -12.91 5.29 1.27
C ASN A 175 -12.94 3.80 1.61
N ALA A 176 -13.29 3.42 2.85
CA ALA A 176 -13.37 2.03 3.23
C ALA A 176 -14.55 1.34 2.54
N VAL A 177 -14.30 0.18 1.93
CA VAL A 177 -15.35 -0.67 1.31
C VAL A 177 -15.92 -1.70 2.27
N ARG A 178 -15.20 -1.96 3.36
CA ARG A 178 -15.65 -2.78 4.48
C ARG A 178 -15.43 -2.04 5.78
N SER A 179 -16.46 -1.92 6.59
CA SER A 179 -16.41 -1.31 7.92
C SER A 179 -17.48 -1.92 8.82
N GLY A 180 -17.49 -1.51 10.08
CA GLY A 180 -18.46 -1.91 11.08
C GLY A 180 -17.91 -2.93 12.05
N ALA A 181 -17.98 -2.61 13.35
CA ALA A 181 -17.49 -3.43 14.42
C ALA A 181 -18.02 -4.87 14.34
N ARG A 182 -17.17 -5.85 14.60
CA ARG A 182 -17.48 -7.28 14.63
C ARG A 182 -16.87 -7.90 15.87
N GLU A 183 -17.67 -8.67 16.58
CA GLU A 183 -17.16 -9.42 17.72
C GLU A 183 -16.24 -10.57 17.27
N VAL A 184 -15.13 -10.75 17.99
CA VAL A 184 -14.15 -11.83 17.68
C VAL A 184 -14.83 -13.20 17.66
N ALA A 185 -15.78 -13.45 18.60
CA ALA A 185 -16.52 -14.71 18.65
C ALA A 185 -17.38 -14.94 17.40
N GLU A 186 -17.98 -13.89 16.84
CA GLU A 186 -18.74 -13.99 15.58
C GLU A 186 -17.83 -14.31 14.39
N LEU A 187 -16.66 -13.68 14.34
CA LEU A 187 -15.66 -13.93 13.31
C LEU A 187 -15.17 -15.37 13.35
N LEU A 188 -14.85 -15.88 14.54
CA LEU A 188 -14.40 -17.26 14.71
C LEU A 188 -15.47 -18.30 14.37
N ALA A 189 -16.76 -17.98 14.50
CA ALA A 189 -17.86 -18.86 14.12
C ALA A 189 -18.09 -18.98 12.59
N LYS A 190 -17.46 -18.15 11.77
CA LYS A 190 -17.58 -18.22 10.31
C LYS A 190 -16.81 -19.44 9.75
N PRO A 191 -17.30 -20.04 8.65
CA PRO A 191 -16.61 -21.17 8.02
C PRO A 191 -15.25 -20.76 7.45
N MET A 192 -14.31 -21.69 7.42
CA MET A 192 -13.03 -21.53 6.75
C MET A 192 -13.24 -21.34 5.24
N PHE A 193 -12.48 -20.42 4.66
CA PHE A 193 -12.44 -20.16 3.23
C PHE A 193 -11.27 -20.93 2.57
N SER A 194 -10.11 -20.89 3.20
CA SER A 194 -8.93 -21.71 2.91
C SER A 194 -8.22 -21.91 4.24
N ASP A 195 -8.38 -23.09 4.85
CA ASP A 195 -7.86 -23.37 6.19
C ASP A 195 -6.39 -22.94 6.36
N PRO A 196 -6.05 -22.10 7.37
CA PRO A 196 -6.88 -21.65 8.51
C PRO A 196 -7.59 -20.30 8.29
N LEU A 197 -7.59 -19.75 7.10
CA LEU A 197 -8.15 -18.42 6.81
C LEU A 197 -9.67 -18.48 6.58
N ARG A 198 -10.38 -17.53 7.16
CA ARG A 198 -11.76 -17.22 6.85
C ARG A 198 -11.84 -16.09 5.82
N LYS A 199 -13.01 -15.87 5.20
CA LYS A 199 -13.16 -14.83 4.16
C LYS A 199 -12.83 -13.42 4.67
N HIS A 200 -13.05 -13.13 5.93
CA HIS A 200 -12.75 -11.83 6.52
C HIS A 200 -11.26 -11.63 6.84
N ASP A 201 -10.47 -12.73 6.94
CA ASP A 201 -9.01 -12.67 7.07
C ASP A 201 -8.32 -12.20 5.78
N CYS A 202 -9.06 -12.14 4.68
CA CYS A 202 -8.56 -11.75 3.37
C CYS A 202 -9.07 -10.35 3.01
N ALA A 203 -8.19 -9.51 2.50
CA ALA A 203 -8.56 -8.22 1.92
C ALA A 203 -9.62 -8.38 0.82
N PRO A 204 -10.57 -7.44 0.69
CA PRO A 204 -11.51 -7.45 -0.43
C PRO A 204 -10.79 -7.19 -1.74
N VAL A 205 -11.29 -7.79 -2.83
CA VAL A 205 -10.90 -7.37 -4.17
C VAL A 205 -11.67 -6.08 -4.48
N THR A 206 -10.94 -4.99 -4.61
CA THR A 206 -11.48 -3.66 -4.88
C THR A 206 -10.79 -3.03 -6.08
N ASP A 207 -11.48 -2.14 -6.76
CA ASP A 207 -10.89 -1.27 -7.78
C ASP A 207 -10.61 0.09 -7.16
N GLY A 208 -9.64 0.82 -7.69
CA GLY A 208 -9.33 2.14 -7.15
C GLY A 208 -8.09 2.76 -7.73
N ALA A 209 -7.81 3.96 -7.26
CA ALA A 209 -6.64 4.73 -7.63
C ALA A 209 -6.15 5.59 -6.48
N VAL A 210 -4.88 6.00 -6.58
CA VAL A 210 -4.19 6.83 -5.60
C VAL A 210 -3.26 7.81 -6.30
N ALA A 211 -3.09 8.99 -5.73
CA ALA A 211 -2.02 9.91 -6.10
C ALA A 211 -1.43 10.58 -4.85
N LEU A 212 -0.10 10.76 -4.86
CA LEU A 212 0.65 11.45 -3.82
C LEU A 212 1.54 12.52 -4.45
N VAL A 213 1.65 13.66 -3.77
CA VAL A 213 2.46 14.80 -4.22
C VAL A 213 3.69 14.93 -3.34
N LEU A 214 4.87 14.92 -3.97
CA LEU A 214 6.17 15.10 -3.33
C LEU A 214 6.76 16.47 -3.68
N VAL A 215 7.32 17.14 -2.68
CA VAL A 215 7.95 18.46 -2.84
C VAL A 215 9.24 18.54 -2.04
N ALA A 216 10.27 19.12 -2.66
CA ALA A 216 11.56 19.36 -2.03
C ALA A 216 11.62 20.71 -1.29
N GLY A 217 12.30 20.73 -0.15
CA GLY A 217 12.69 21.94 0.57
C GLY A 217 11.51 22.77 1.09
N ASP A 218 11.77 24.07 1.30
CA ASP A 218 10.80 24.97 1.96
C ASP A 218 9.51 25.17 1.15
N LYS A 219 9.51 24.92 -0.14
CA LYS A 219 8.31 24.95 -1.00
C LYS A 219 7.20 24.04 -0.47
N ALA A 220 7.54 22.96 0.26
CA ALA A 220 6.56 22.08 0.89
C ALA A 220 5.67 22.82 1.91
N LYS A 221 6.26 23.76 2.66
CA LYS A 221 5.54 24.58 3.66
C LYS A 221 4.63 25.65 3.04
N GLU A 222 4.89 26.03 1.78
CA GLU A 222 4.01 26.95 1.04
C GLU A 222 2.69 26.27 0.65
N ILE A 223 2.72 24.93 0.49
CA ILE A 223 1.57 24.13 0.08
C ILE A 223 0.81 23.62 1.31
N ARG A 224 1.54 23.20 2.35
CA ARG A 224 0.96 22.61 3.55
C ARG A 224 1.71 23.07 4.80
N GLU A 225 0.98 23.55 5.78
CA GLU A 225 1.55 24.08 7.03
C GLU A 225 2.38 23.03 7.78
N ASN A 226 1.86 21.79 7.86
CA ASN A 226 2.51 20.64 8.48
C ASN A 226 2.79 19.55 7.42
N PRO A 227 3.84 19.67 6.58
CA PRO A 227 4.16 18.66 5.59
C PRO A 227 4.65 17.38 6.25
N ALA A 228 4.37 16.23 5.67
CA ALA A 228 4.91 14.95 6.14
C ALA A 228 6.32 14.76 5.56
N TRP A 229 7.35 15.10 6.34
CA TRP A 229 8.75 15.02 5.92
C TRP A 229 9.25 13.58 5.90
N ILE A 230 9.74 13.12 4.76
CA ILE A 230 10.32 11.79 4.62
C ILE A 230 11.72 11.81 5.27
N THR A 231 11.84 11.15 6.41
CA THR A 231 13.11 11.01 7.15
C THR A 231 13.82 9.69 6.83
N GLY A 232 13.08 8.70 6.32
CA GLY A 232 13.62 7.44 5.85
C GLY A 232 12.74 6.76 4.82
N PHE A 233 13.36 6.23 3.75
CA PHE A 233 12.64 5.55 2.69
C PHE A 233 13.52 4.46 2.09
N ALA A 234 13.13 3.19 2.27
CA ALA A 234 13.93 2.07 1.80
C ALA A 234 13.07 0.84 1.51
N HIS A 235 13.55 0.00 0.60
CA HIS A 235 12.92 -1.29 0.31
C HIS A 235 13.93 -2.43 0.38
N ASN A 236 13.40 -3.64 0.55
CA ASN A 236 14.18 -4.86 0.50
C ASN A 236 13.32 -6.02 -0.03
N THR A 237 13.98 -7.06 -0.52
CA THR A 237 13.35 -8.22 -1.15
C THR A 237 13.93 -9.51 -0.61
N ASP A 238 13.07 -10.47 -0.27
CA ASP A 238 13.42 -11.85 0.05
C ASP A 238 13.37 -12.76 -1.19
N GLY A 239 13.92 -13.97 -1.07
CA GLY A 239 13.87 -14.95 -2.15
C GLY A 239 12.45 -15.27 -2.61
N LEU A 240 12.25 -15.48 -3.93
CA LEU A 240 10.97 -15.83 -4.51
C LEU A 240 10.46 -17.21 -4.04
N GLN A 241 11.37 -18.17 -3.90
CA GLN A 241 11.02 -19.55 -3.56
C GLN A 241 10.59 -19.66 -2.10
N LEU A 242 9.34 -20.04 -1.85
CA LEU A 242 8.76 -20.13 -0.52
C LEU A 242 9.49 -21.14 0.38
N GLY A 243 9.97 -22.26 -0.17
CA GLY A 243 10.68 -23.28 0.59
C GLY A 243 12.11 -22.90 1.03
N THR A 244 12.63 -21.75 0.63
CA THR A 244 13.98 -21.29 0.99
C THR A 244 13.99 -20.20 2.06
N ARG A 245 12.83 -19.82 2.57
CA ARG A 245 12.69 -18.79 3.61
C ARG A 245 11.70 -19.21 4.68
N ASP A 246 11.87 -18.67 5.87
CA ASP A 246 10.87 -18.79 6.93
C ASP A 246 9.68 -17.90 6.62
N LEU A 247 8.49 -18.51 6.47
CA LEU A 247 7.26 -17.80 6.16
C LEU A 247 6.63 -17.13 7.38
N THR A 248 7.10 -17.43 8.58
CA THR A 248 6.56 -16.87 9.85
C THR A 248 7.16 -15.52 10.20
N ILE A 249 8.18 -15.07 9.49
CA ILE A 249 8.86 -13.79 9.66
C ILE A 249 8.90 -13.01 8.33
N SER A 250 9.24 -11.72 8.41
CA SER A 250 9.50 -10.89 7.22
C SER A 250 10.84 -10.19 7.35
N SER A 251 11.92 -10.88 6.99
CA SER A 251 13.27 -10.33 7.05
C SER A 251 13.49 -9.17 6.07
N SER A 252 12.75 -9.13 4.96
CA SER A 252 12.78 -7.99 4.04
C SER A 252 12.11 -6.73 4.64
N ALA A 253 11.03 -6.88 5.43
CA ALA A 253 10.43 -5.75 6.14
C ALA A 253 11.36 -5.22 7.24
N GLU A 254 11.97 -6.11 8.02
CA GLU A 254 12.96 -5.74 9.05
C GLU A 254 14.14 -4.97 8.43
N ARG A 255 14.76 -5.50 7.37
CA ARG A 255 15.88 -4.83 6.68
C ARG A 255 15.46 -3.50 6.05
N ALA A 256 14.26 -3.41 5.48
CA ALA A 256 13.75 -2.15 4.93
C ALA A 256 13.57 -1.09 6.03
N ALA A 257 13.01 -1.47 7.19
CA ALA A 257 12.87 -0.58 8.33
C ALA A 257 14.23 -0.09 8.87
N GLN A 258 15.20 -1.00 9.03
CA GLN A 258 16.56 -0.65 9.46
C GLN A 258 17.24 0.31 8.47
N ALA A 259 17.09 0.07 7.16
CA ALA A 259 17.63 0.95 6.12
C ALA A 259 16.92 2.30 6.04
N ALA A 260 15.65 2.38 6.43
CA ALA A 260 14.88 3.61 6.57
C ALA A 260 15.16 4.38 7.88
N GLY A 261 16.14 3.94 8.68
CA GLY A 261 16.55 4.61 9.92
C GLY A 261 15.89 4.09 11.20
N GLY A 262 15.14 3.00 11.11
CA GLY A 262 14.45 2.38 12.25
C GLY A 262 13.05 2.94 12.48
N THR A 263 12.38 2.36 13.47
CA THR A 263 10.95 2.63 13.80
C THR A 263 10.77 3.25 15.18
N ASP A 264 11.85 3.57 15.87
CA ASP A 264 11.79 4.16 17.21
C ASP A 264 10.98 5.45 17.22
N GLY A 265 10.03 5.55 18.15
CA GLY A 265 9.17 6.72 18.31
C GLY A 265 8.07 6.87 17.25
N VAL A 266 7.82 5.86 16.40
CA VAL A 266 6.64 5.82 15.53
C VAL A 266 5.38 5.71 16.37
N GLU A 267 4.45 6.64 16.18
CA GLU A 267 3.17 6.72 16.90
C GLU A 267 2.04 6.05 16.13
N VAL A 268 2.09 6.13 14.79
CA VAL A 268 1.10 5.54 13.89
C VAL A 268 1.80 4.79 12.75
N ALA A 269 1.35 3.57 12.48
CA ALA A 269 1.83 2.77 11.35
C ALA A 269 0.68 2.29 10.47
N GLU A 270 0.71 2.64 9.20
CA GLU A 270 -0.20 2.15 8.16
C GLU A 270 0.48 1.02 7.39
N LEU A 271 0.07 -0.20 7.65
CA LEU A 271 0.67 -1.42 7.12
C LEU A 271 -0.16 -2.01 5.97
N HIS A 272 0.47 -2.28 4.84
CA HIS A 272 -0.13 -3.03 3.75
C HIS A 272 -0.09 -4.53 4.08
N ALA A 273 -1.10 -5.00 4.76
CA ALA A 273 -1.29 -6.40 5.18
C ALA A 273 -2.58 -6.96 4.56
N PRO A 274 -2.52 -7.55 3.34
CA PRO A 274 -3.72 -8.10 2.69
C PRO A 274 -4.38 -9.28 3.40
N PHE A 275 -3.72 -9.85 4.42
CA PHE A 275 -4.24 -10.94 5.23
C PHE A 275 -3.99 -10.65 6.72
N SER A 276 -4.93 -11.06 7.59
CA SER A 276 -4.90 -10.72 9.03
C SER A 276 -3.60 -11.14 9.73
N HIS A 277 -3.10 -12.36 9.49
CA HIS A 277 -1.85 -12.85 10.07
C HIS A 277 -0.62 -12.06 9.60
N GLN A 278 -0.67 -11.47 8.40
CA GLN A 278 0.44 -10.69 7.86
C GLN A 278 0.68 -9.40 8.66
N GLU A 279 -0.36 -8.83 9.24
CA GLU A 279 -0.19 -7.70 10.15
C GLU A 279 0.60 -8.11 11.41
N LEU A 280 0.34 -9.29 11.96
CA LEU A 280 1.09 -9.81 13.12
C LEU A 280 2.57 -10.01 12.78
N ILE A 281 2.87 -10.58 11.60
CA ILE A 281 4.23 -10.73 11.10
C ILE A 281 4.92 -9.37 10.93
N LEU A 282 4.23 -8.41 10.31
CA LEU A 282 4.79 -7.09 10.04
C LEU A 282 5.02 -6.29 11.32
N ARG A 283 4.09 -6.35 12.29
CA ARG A 283 4.30 -5.71 13.60
C ARG A 283 5.57 -6.23 14.27
N ALA A 284 5.77 -7.55 14.28
CA ALA A 284 6.98 -8.16 14.85
C ALA A 284 8.25 -7.77 14.08
N ALA A 285 8.22 -7.84 12.74
CA ALA A 285 9.37 -7.52 11.89
C ALA A 285 9.78 -6.05 11.95
N LEU A 286 8.81 -5.16 12.13
CA LEU A 286 9.02 -3.70 12.23
C LEU A 286 9.24 -3.25 13.69
N GLY A 287 9.19 -4.15 14.67
CA GLY A 287 9.39 -3.82 16.09
C GLY A 287 8.32 -2.87 16.66
N LEU A 288 7.08 -2.93 16.15
CA LEU A 288 5.99 -2.05 16.56
C LEU A 288 5.30 -2.59 17.82
N GLY A 289 5.39 -1.85 18.92
CA GLY A 289 4.78 -2.18 20.20
C GLY A 289 3.27 -1.94 20.25
N ASP A 290 2.69 -2.21 21.41
CA ASP A 290 1.24 -2.02 21.66
C ASP A 290 0.86 -0.54 21.82
N ASP A 291 1.83 0.33 21.99
CA ASP A 291 1.69 1.79 22.06
C ASP A 291 1.56 2.43 20.66
N VAL A 292 1.85 1.70 19.59
CA VAL A 292 1.72 2.18 18.21
C VAL A 292 0.30 1.93 17.70
N SER A 293 -0.34 2.98 17.18
CA SER A 293 -1.64 2.83 16.50
C SER A 293 -1.44 2.20 15.12
N ILE A 294 -1.96 0.98 14.94
CA ILE A 294 -1.80 0.21 13.71
C ILE A 294 -3.05 0.32 12.84
N ASN A 295 -2.86 0.75 11.58
CA ASN A 295 -3.91 0.83 10.56
C ASN A 295 -5.17 1.58 11.01
N PRO A 296 -5.08 2.80 11.60
CA PRO A 296 -6.26 3.55 12.00
C PRO A 296 -7.19 3.95 10.83
N SER A 297 -6.74 3.77 9.59
CA SER A 297 -7.58 3.90 8.39
C SER A 297 -8.45 2.67 8.10
N GLY A 298 -8.27 1.56 8.86
CA GLY A 298 -8.83 0.24 8.59
C GLY A 298 -7.90 -0.66 7.77
N GLY A 299 -6.79 -0.15 7.26
CA GLY A 299 -5.78 -0.91 6.54
C GLY A 299 -6.28 -1.59 5.26
N ALA A 300 -5.51 -2.57 4.77
CA ALA A 300 -5.84 -3.32 3.56
C ALA A 300 -7.09 -4.21 3.72
N LEU A 301 -7.45 -4.61 4.95
CA LEU A 301 -8.64 -5.43 5.19
C LEU A 301 -9.94 -4.66 4.97
N SER A 302 -9.91 -3.33 5.05
CA SER A 302 -11.06 -2.45 4.75
C SER A 302 -11.21 -2.16 3.26
N GLY A 303 -10.13 -2.21 2.49
CA GLY A 303 -10.10 -1.96 1.04
C GLY A 303 -8.66 -2.10 0.50
N ASN A 304 -8.51 -2.80 -0.64
CA ASN A 304 -7.19 -3.11 -1.20
C ASN A 304 -7.21 -3.11 -2.73
N PRO A 305 -7.27 -1.93 -3.37
CA PRO A 305 -7.11 -1.87 -4.81
C PRO A 305 -5.66 -2.23 -5.18
N MET A 306 -5.50 -3.29 -6.00
CA MET A 306 -4.17 -3.72 -6.45
C MET A 306 -3.43 -2.57 -7.12
N PHE A 307 -2.12 -2.45 -6.87
CA PHE A 307 -1.24 -1.39 -7.36
C PHE A 307 -1.54 0.04 -6.87
N ALA A 308 -2.52 0.21 -5.99
CA ALA A 308 -2.77 1.45 -5.26
C ALA A 308 -2.74 1.24 -3.74
N GLY A 309 -3.00 0.01 -3.28
CA GLY A 309 -3.18 -0.30 -1.86
C GLY A 309 -1.97 0.01 -0.99
N GLY A 310 -0.75 -0.22 -1.50
CA GLY A 310 0.49 0.14 -0.80
C GLY A 310 0.68 1.65 -0.68
N ALA A 311 0.53 2.38 -1.78
CA ALA A 311 0.67 3.84 -1.77
C ALA A 311 -0.40 4.54 -0.93
N ILE A 312 -1.61 3.98 -0.84
CA ILE A 312 -2.66 4.47 0.08
C ILE A 312 -2.15 4.47 1.53
N ARG A 313 -1.39 3.47 1.95
CA ARG A 313 -0.81 3.43 3.33
C ARG A 313 0.09 4.61 3.60
N PHE A 314 0.88 5.05 2.63
CA PHE A 314 1.73 6.25 2.80
C PHE A 314 0.91 7.53 2.90
N GLY A 315 -0.14 7.66 2.10
CA GLY A 315 -1.05 8.81 2.17
C GLY A 315 -1.83 8.88 3.48
N GLU A 316 -2.36 7.74 3.94
CA GLU A 316 -3.07 7.64 5.22
C GLU A 316 -2.14 7.97 6.40
N ALA A 317 -0.89 7.46 6.39
CA ALA A 317 0.10 7.80 7.39
C ALA A 317 0.44 9.30 7.38
N ALA A 318 0.72 9.88 6.20
CA ALA A 318 1.00 11.31 6.05
C ALA A 318 -0.16 12.19 6.56
N SER A 319 -1.39 11.75 6.38
CA SER A 319 -2.58 12.48 6.84
C SER A 319 -2.62 12.66 8.36
N ARG A 320 -2.02 11.73 9.13
CA ARG A 320 -1.92 11.83 10.59
C ARG A 320 -0.95 12.91 11.07
N ILE A 321 0.05 13.24 10.24
CA ILE A 321 0.90 14.42 10.48
C ILE A 321 0.12 15.69 10.14
N TRP A 322 -0.61 15.70 9.04
CA TRP A 322 -1.33 16.88 8.58
C TRP A 322 -2.43 17.35 9.53
N ASP A 323 -3.15 16.39 10.13
CA ASP A 323 -4.21 16.69 11.12
C ASP A 323 -3.68 16.87 12.55
N GLY A 324 -2.37 16.68 12.76
CA GLY A 324 -1.71 16.85 14.05
C GLY A 324 -1.94 15.69 15.03
N SER A 325 -2.51 14.58 14.59
CA SER A 325 -2.77 13.41 15.45
C SER A 325 -1.51 12.58 15.73
N ALA A 326 -0.44 12.74 14.94
CA ALA A 326 0.86 12.12 15.17
C ALA A 326 2.00 13.00 14.69
N SER A 327 3.17 12.88 15.35
CA SER A 327 4.40 13.58 15.01
C SER A 327 5.36 12.73 14.20
N LYS A 328 5.32 11.40 14.36
CA LYS A 328 6.13 10.43 13.63
C LYS A 328 5.29 9.24 13.21
N VAL A 329 5.31 8.95 11.92
CA VAL A 329 4.48 7.90 11.32
C VAL A 329 5.27 7.01 10.40
N LEU A 330 4.75 5.80 10.17
CA LEU A 330 5.29 4.83 9.23
C LEU A 330 4.23 4.41 8.22
N GLY A 331 4.57 4.49 6.94
CA GLY A 331 3.85 3.83 5.86
C GLY A 331 4.62 2.61 5.37
N HIS A 332 3.91 1.50 5.11
CA HIS A 332 4.49 0.27 4.62
C HIS A 332 3.73 -0.25 3.40
N ALA A 333 4.46 -0.76 2.42
CA ALA A 333 3.90 -1.47 1.27
C ALA A 333 4.57 -2.83 1.06
N THR A 334 3.77 -3.82 0.65
CA THR A 334 4.28 -5.15 0.30
C THR A 334 3.90 -5.53 -1.12
N SER A 335 4.75 -6.36 -1.75
CA SER A 335 4.53 -7.00 -3.04
C SER A 335 5.08 -8.43 -3.05
N GLY A 336 4.64 -9.23 -4.01
CA GLY A 336 5.03 -10.64 -4.12
C GLY A 336 4.38 -11.54 -3.07
N PRO A 337 4.51 -12.88 -3.23
CA PRO A 337 3.86 -13.85 -2.36
C PRO A 337 4.45 -13.85 -0.94
N ALA A 338 3.58 -13.95 0.05
CA ALA A 338 3.93 -14.10 1.46
C ALA A 338 4.93 -13.02 1.95
N LEU A 339 4.65 -11.73 1.71
CA LEU A 339 5.46 -10.59 2.12
C LEU A 339 6.90 -10.63 1.55
N GLN A 340 7.06 -11.00 0.28
CA GLN A 340 8.39 -11.16 -0.34
C GLN A 340 9.15 -9.84 -0.45
N GLN A 341 8.49 -8.78 -0.87
CA GLN A 341 9.08 -7.45 -1.06
C GLN A 341 8.41 -6.47 -0.12
N ASN A 342 9.18 -5.65 0.54
CA ASN A 342 8.67 -4.68 1.49
C ASN A 342 9.35 -3.33 1.32
N LEU A 343 8.55 -2.28 1.39
CA LEU A 343 8.95 -0.89 1.28
C LEU A 343 8.46 -0.15 2.53
N VAL A 344 9.35 0.58 3.18
CA VAL A 344 9.08 1.32 4.42
C VAL A 344 9.41 2.79 4.20
N CYS A 345 8.48 3.67 4.56
CA CYS A 345 8.65 5.11 4.59
C CYS A 345 8.37 5.63 6.00
N VAL A 346 9.36 6.25 6.61
CA VAL A 346 9.21 6.95 7.90
C VAL A 346 9.08 8.44 7.61
N MET A 347 8.08 9.06 8.22
CA MET A 347 7.78 10.48 8.05
C MET A 347 7.61 11.16 9.40
N GLU A 348 8.02 12.43 9.47
CA GLU A 348 7.96 13.26 10.68
C GLU A 348 7.36 14.62 10.39
N ALA A 349 6.70 15.22 11.40
CA ALA A 349 6.13 16.57 11.33
C ALA A 349 7.21 17.66 11.26
N ASN A 350 8.37 17.39 11.85
CA ASN A 350 9.51 18.30 11.86
C ASN A 350 10.72 17.64 11.18
N ARG A 351 11.58 18.47 10.55
CA ARG A 351 12.84 18.04 9.91
C ARG A 351 14.05 18.62 10.65
#